data_6a39cc7d98983f0b62b69caddf44866c
#
_entry.id   6a39cc7d98983f0b62b69caddf44866c
#
_cell.length_a   1.000
_cell.length_b   1.000
_cell.length_c   1.000
_cell.angle_alpha   90.00
_cell.angle_beta   90.00
_cell.angle_gamma   90.00
#
_symmetry.space_group_name_H-M   'P 1'
#
loop_
_entity.id
_entity.type
_entity.pdbx_description
1 polymer ?
#
loop_
_entity_poly.entity_id
_entity_poly.type
_entity_poly.pdbx_seq_one_letter_code
_entity_poly.pdbx_strand_id
1 'polypeptide(L)'
;YKQRVGLAQALLGNPELLILDEPTVGLDPKQIIEIRNLIKSLGKKHTVILSSHVLPEVQATCDRVIVINKGSIVADDTPENLSKKLTGEHKLVVRIDGREQEVYSTLRAIDGMIAVTKDGEKEPGVYEYTIEAKPDMDIRRPLFRAMAKRDFPILAIRNAELTLEDIFLQLTDENQNRTSVRSMLAEDTVLTEDSGADLK
;
A
#
# COMPACT_ATOMS: atom_id res chain seq x y z
N TYR A 1 27.66 -8.00 -12.50
CA TYR A 1 28.69 -7.04 -12.95
C TYR A 1 28.16 -6.07 -14.02
N LYS A 2 27.38 -6.56 -15.02
CA LYS A 2 26.85 -5.72 -16.12
C LYS A 2 25.99 -4.55 -15.62
N GLN A 3 25.08 -4.78 -14.66
CA GLN A 3 24.21 -3.73 -14.13
C GLN A 3 24.99 -2.58 -13.47
N ARG A 4 26.05 -2.91 -12.71
CA ARG A 4 26.89 -1.89 -12.08
C ARG A 4 27.67 -1.05 -13.11
N VAL A 5 28.12 -1.68 -14.20
CA VAL A 5 28.77 -0.97 -15.32
C VAL A 5 27.80 -0.07 -16.03
N GLY A 6 26.57 -0.56 -16.32
CA GLY A 6 25.52 0.25 -16.93
C GLY A 6 25.15 1.48 -16.06
N LEU A 7 25.01 1.28 -14.76
CA LEU A 7 24.73 2.40 -13.84
C LEU A 7 25.89 3.40 -13.78
N ALA A 8 27.14 2.92 -13.75
CA ALA A 8 28.30 3.79 -13.80
C ALA A 8 28.37 4.58 -15.12
N GLN A 9 28.01 3.96 -16.24
CA GLN A 9 27.92 4.62 -17.54
C GLN A 9 26.81 5.69 -17.56
N ALA A 10 25.65 5.41 -16.98
CA ALA A 10 24.53 6.36 -16.92
C ALA A 10 24.89 7.62 -16.08
N LEU A 11 25.84 7.51 -15.14
CA LEU A 11 26.30 8.62 -14.32
C LEU A 11 27.39 9.48 -14.96
N LEU A 12 27.94 9.06 -16.11
CA LEU A 12 28.92 9.87 -16.82
C LEU A 12 28.28 11.19 -17.28
N GLY A 13 28.98 12.28 -17.02
CA GLY A 13 28.47 13.62 -17.34
C GLY A 13 27.55 14.24 -16.28
N ASN A 14 27.32 13.54 -15.17
CA ASN A 14 26.49 14.03 -14.05
C ASN A 14 25.11 14.56 -14.51
N PRO A 15 24.26 13.74 -15.18
CA PRO A 15 23.00 14.16 -15.74
C PRO A 15 21.98 14.53 -14.64
N GLU A 16 21.11 15.49 -14.91
CA GLU A 16 20.03 15.86 -13.99
C GLU A 16 18.96 14.77 -13.87
N LEU A 17 18.74 14.01 -14.94
CA LEU A 17 17.77 12.92 -15.03
C LEU A 17 18.46 11.60 -15.34
N LEU A 18 18.18 10.58 -14.53
CA LEU A 18 18.59 9.20 -14.73
C LEU A 18 17.37 8.34 -15.02
N ILE A 19 17.41 7.56 -16.08
CA ILE A 19 16.39 6.56 -16.42
C ILE A 19 17.03 5.18 -16.31
N LEU A 20 16.51 4.35 -15.41
CA LEU A 20 17.03 3.03 -15.09
C LEU A 20 15.95 1.99 -15.39
N ASP A 21 16.21 1.12 -16.35
CA ASP A 21 15.30 0.03 -16.71
C ASP A 21 15.75 -1.25 -16.01
N GLU A 22 14.87 -1.79 -15.14
CA GLU A 22 15.08 -3.01 -14.36
C GLU A 22 16.48 -3.10 -13.70
N PRO A 23 16.90 -2.11 -12.87
CA PRO A 23 18.27 -1.99 -12.42
C PRO A 23 18.76 -3.11 -11.49
N THR A 24 17.85 -3.92 -10.95
CA THR A 24 18.12 -5.01 -9.99
C THR A 24 18.06 -6.40 -10.60
N VAL A 25 17.61 -6.52 -11.84
CA VAL A 25 17.46 -7.83 -12.51
C VAL A 25 18.79 -8.57 -12.61
N GLY A 26 18.77 -9.86 -12.22
CA GLY A 26 19.93 -10.75 -12.28
C GLY A 26 20.99 -10.51 -11.20
N LEU A 27 20.66 -9.75 -10.16
CA LEU A 27 21.49 -9.55 -8.98
C LEU A 27 21.09 -10.49 -7.84
N ASP A 28 22.05 -10.82 -6.99
CA ASP A 28 21.77 -11.51 -5.75
C ASP A 28 21.18 -10.57 -4.67
N PRO A 29 20.56 -11.09 -3.59
CA PRO A 29 19.90 -10.27 -2.59
C PRO A 29 20.79 -9.20 -1.95
N LYS A 30 22.08 -9.50 -1.75
CA LYS A 30 23.04 -8.54 -1.20
C LYS A 30 23.31 -7.38 -2.18
N GLN A 31 23.51 -7.72 -3.43
CA GLN A 31 23.70 -6.74 -4.51
C GLN A 31 22.48 -5.86 -4.73
N ILE A 32 21.27 -6.43 -4.62
CA ILE A 32 20.01 -5.68 -4.68
C ILE A 32 19.99 -4.58 -3.60
N ILE A 33 20.33 -4.92 -2.36
CA ILE A 33 20.40 -3.94 -1.26
C ILE A 33 21.41 -2.83 -1.57
N GLU A 34 22.58 -3.18 -2.10
CA GLU A 34 23.62 -2.22 -2.44
C GLU A 34 23.15 -1.25 -3.55
N ILE A 35 22.55 -1.78 -4.62
CA ILE A 35 22.01 -0.96 -5.73
C ILE A 35 20.87 -0.07 -5.26
N ARG A 36 19.93 -0.57 -4.44
CA ARG A 36 18.86 0.25 -3.86
C ARG A 36 19.40 1.43 -3.06
N ASN A 37 20.38 1.17 -2.19
CA ASN A 37 21.00 2.22 -1.39
C ASN A 37 21.71 3.27 -2.27
N LEU A 38 22.35 2.81 -3.36
CA LEU A 38 22.96 3.69 -4.33
C LEU A 38 21.91 4.54 -5.05
N ILE A 39 20.81 3.95 -5.56
CA ILE A 39 19.71 4.68 -6.22
C ILE A 39 19.13 5.73 -5.28
N LYS A 40 18.85 5.37 -4.02
CA LYS A 40 18.38 6.34 -3.00
C LYS A 40 19.36 7.50 -2.78
N SER A 41 20.64 7.21 -2.78
CA SER A 41 21.66 8.25 -2.63
C SER A 41 21.73 9.18 -3.85
N LEU A 42 21.53 8.63 -5.05
CA LEU A 42 21.45 9.38 -6.30
C LEU A 42 20.22 10.27 -6.36
N GLY A 43 19.06 9.77 -5.90
CA GLY A 43 17.81 10.53 -5.83
C GLY A 43 17.88 11.82 -5.01
N LYS A 44 18.90 11.98 -4.15
CA LYS A 44 19.14 13.24 -3.43
C LYS A 44 19.73 14.35 -4.30
N LYS A 45 20.30 14.01 -5.45
CA LYS A 45 21.00 14.94 -6.35
C LYS A 45 20.47 14.94 -7.78
N HIS A 46 19.79 13.86 -8.17
CA HIS A 46 19.29 13.63 -9.51
C HIS A 46 17.80 13.27 -9.44
N THR A 47 17.06 13.59 -10.49
CA THR A 47 15.76 12.95 -10.71
C THR A 47 16.01 11.55 -11.23
N VAL A 48 15.49 10.53 -10.54
CA VAL A 48 15.68 9.13 -10.94
C VAL A 48 14.31 8.54 -11.29
N ILE A 49 14.18 8.06 -12.53
CA ILE A 49 13.03 7.26 -12.97
C ILE A 49 13.53 5.83 -13.11
N LEU A 50 12.87 4.89 -12.45
CA LEU A 50 13.18 3.48 -12.62
C LEU A 50 11.95 2.68 -13.01
N SER A 51 12.11 1.70 -13.88
CA SER A 51 11.11 0.65 -14.11
C SER A 51 11.45 -0.57 -13.25
N SER A 52 10.46 -1.25 -12.72
CA SER A 52 10.62 -2.56 -12.10
C SER A 52 9.30 -3.31 -12.07
N HIS A 53 9.37 -4.64 -12.14
CA HIS A 53 8.25 -5.54 -11.90
C HIS A 53 8.29 -6.12 -10.46
N VAL A 54 9.32 -5.79 -9.68
CA VAL A 54 9.49 -6.25 -8.28
C VAL A 54 8.96 -5.18 -7.34
N LEU A 55 7.66 -5.22 -7.07
CA LEU A 55 6.95 -4.18 -6.32
C LEU A 55 7.48 -3.91 -4.91
N PRO A 56 7.94 -4.91 -4.11
CA PRO A 56 8.62 -4.64 -2.84
C PRO A 56 9.87 -3.78 -2.97
N GLU A 57 10.62 -3.90 -4.07
CA GLU A 57 11.80 -3.06 -4.31
C GLU A 57 11.40 -1.63 -4.66
N VAL A 58 10.34 -1.46 -5.46
CA VAL A 58 9.76 -0.15 -5.77
C VAL A 58 9.32 0.53 -4.48
N GLN A 59 8.53 -0.14 -3.64
CA GLN A 59 8.05 0.38 -2.36
C GLN A 59 9.20 0.78 -1.43
N ALA A 60 10.29 -0.01 -1.42
CA ALA A 60 11.44 0.27 -0.57
C ALA A 60 12.37 1.36 -1.12
N THR A 61 12.24 1.79 -2.39
CA THR A 61 13.23 2.63 -3.07
C THR A 61 12.65 3.95 -3.55
N CYS A 62 11.41 3.97 -4.03
CA CYS A 62 10.79 5.11 -4.69
C CYS A 62 9.95 5.96 -3.73
N ASP A 63 10.03 7.27 -3.88
CA ASP A 63 9.20 8.23 -3.14
C ASP A 63 7.82 8.40 -3.82
N ARG A 64 7.72 8.10 -5.12
CA ARG A 64 6.51 8.21 -5.93
C ARG A 64 6.41 7.05 -6.90
N VAL A 65 5.22 6.55 -7.13
CA VAL A 65 4.93 5.42 -8.01
C VAL A 65 3.89 5.83 -9.04
N ILE A 66 4.18 5.52 -10.30
CA ILE A 66 3.24 5.65 -11.41
C ILE A 66 2.88 4.25 -11.91
N VAL A 67 1.61 3.89 -11.86
CA VAL A 67 1.11 2.62 -12.39
C VAL A 67 0.52 2.85 -13.77
N ILE A 68 1.02 2.11 -14.76
CA ILE A 68 0.56 2.18 -16.15
C ILE A 68 -0.16 0.88 -16.50
N ASN A 69 -1.39 0.98 -16.98
CA ASN A 69 -2.17 -0.15 -17.49
C ASN A 69 -2.75 0.18 -18.87
N LYS A 70 -2.54 -0.70 -19.84
CA LYS A 70 -3.04 -0.54 -21.23
C LYS A 70 -2.73 0.83 -21.85
N GLY A 71 -1.53 1.37 -21.56
CA GLY A 71 -1.07 2.65 -22.10
C GLY A 71 -1.62 3.89 -21.40
N SER A 72 -2.38 3.72 -20.32
CA SER A 72 -2.92 4.82 -19.49
C SER A 72 -2.35 4.80 -18.11
N ILE A 73 -2.12 5.97 -17.51
CA ILE A 73 -1.76 6.10 -16.11
C ILE A 73 -3.03 5.83 -15.27
N VAL A 74 -2.98 4.81 -14.43
CA VAL A 74 -4.10 4.40 -13.56
C VAL A 74 -3.88 4.78 -12.11
N ALA A 75 -2.64 5.07 -11.71
CA ALA A 75 -2.31 5.64 -10.41
C ALA A 75 -1.01 6.43 -10.48
N ASP A 76 -0.94 7.51 -9.67
CA ASP A 76 0.23 8.38 -9.55
C ASP A 76 0.22 9.00 -8.15
N ASP A 77 0.98 8.42 -7.20
CA ASP A 77 1.05 8.89 -5.82
C ASP A 77 2.25 8.24 -5.09
N THR A 78 2.42 8.55 -3.80
CA THR A 78 3.35 7.81 -2.94
C THR A 78 2.83 6.40 -2.66
N PRO A 79 3.71 5.42 -2.40
CA PRO A 79 3.29 4.06 -2.02
C PRO A 79 2.31 4.05 -0.83
N GLU A 80 2.57 4.88 0.17
CA GLU A 80 1.75 4.99 1.38
C GLU A 80 0.36 5.54 1.08
N ASN A 81 0.26 6.58 0.24
CA ASN A 81 -1.03 7.17 -0.14
C ASN A 81 -1.85 6.21 -1.00
N LEU A 82 -1.21 5.49 -1.93
CA LEU A 82 -1.88 4.46 -2.73
C LEU A 82 -2.46 3.37 -1.83
N SER A 83 -1.67 2.90 -0.85
CA SER A 83 -2.14 1.93 0.12
C SER A 83 -3.36 2.45 0.90
N LYS A 84 -3.30 3.67 1.43
CA LYS A 84 -4.42 4.28 2.18
C LYS A 84 -5.68 4.46 1.34
N LYS A 85 -5.55 5.00 0.12
CA LYS A 85 -6.68 5.23 -0.80
C LYS A 85 -7.43 3.94 -1.13
N LEU A 86 -6.71 2.83 -1.29
CA LEU A 86 -7.30 1.55 -1.69
C LEU A 86 -7.72 0.66 -0.51
N THR A 87 -7.02 0.72 0.62
CA THR A 87 -7.38 -0.07 1.81
C THR A 87 -8.61 0.53 2.52
N GLY A 88 -8.82 1.85 2.38
CA GLY A 88 -9.67 2.60 3.30
C GLY A 88 -8.99 2.69 4.69
N GLU A 89 -9.14 3.82 5.38
CA GLU A 89 -8.49 4.06 6.69
C GLU A 89 -9.02 3.16 7.84
N HIS A 90 -9.94 2.21 7.55
CA HIS A 90 -10.80 1.56 8.54
C HIS A 90 -10.64 0.03 8.57
N LYS A 91 -9.59 -0.51 7.93
CA LYS A 91 -9.28 -1.95 8.00
C LYS A 91 -8.14 -2.22 8.99
N LEU A 92 -8.38 -3.14 9.90
CA LEU A 92 -7.40 -3.61 10.88
C LEU A 92 -7.21 -5.12 10.73
N VAL A 93 -5.99 -5.58 10.93
CA VAL A 93 -5.68 -6.99 11.13
C VAL A 93 -5.46 -7.21 12.62
N VAL A 94 -6.16 -8.17 13.17
CA VAL A 94 -6.13 -8.50 14.60
C VAL A 94 -5.83 -9.97 14.81
N ARG A 95 -4.97 -10.28 15.77
CA ARG A 95 -4.75 -11.65 16.28
C ARG A 95 -5.39 -11.81 17.63
N ILE A 96 -6.21 -12.83 17.75
CA ILE A 96 -7.01 -13.06 18.96
C ILE A 96 -6.86 -14.52 19.36
N ASP A 97 -6.56 -14.76 20.63
CA ASP A 97 -6.58 -16.08 21.26
C ASP A 97 -8.01 -16.35 21.74
N GLY A 98 -8.57 -17.49 21.30
CA GLY A 98 -9.92 -17.89 21.67
C GLY A 98 -10.56 -18.82 20.64
N ARG A 99 -11.72 -19.36 21.01
CA ARG A 99 -12.48 -20.26 20.12
C ARG A 99 -12.95 -19.50 18.87
N GLU A 100 -12.56 -19.98 17.71
CA GLU A 100 -12.82 -19.35 16.42
C GLU A 100 -14.25 -18.78 16.26
N GLN A 101 -15.24 -19.62 16.46
CA GLN A 101 -16.66 -19.25 16.26
C GLN A 101 -17.14 -18.19 17.24
N GLU A 102 -16.66 -18.25 18.48
CA GLU A 102 -17.01 -17.30 19.54
C GLU A 102 -16.35 -15.94 19.29
N VAL A 103 -15.07 -15.94 18.91
CA VAL A 103 -14.32 -14.72 18.53
C VAL A 103 -14.99 -14.08 17.31
N TYR A 104 -15.24 -14.85 16.24
CA TYR A 104 -15.86 -14.34 15.02
C TYR A 104 -17.24 -13.72 15.28
N SER A 105 -18.10 -14.41 16.04
CA SER A 105 -19.43 -13.88 16.39
C SER A 105 -19.35 -12.61 17.25
N THR A 106 -18.39 -12.56 18.15
CA THR A 106 -18.15 -11.39 19.00
C THR A 106 -17.66 -10.19 18.20
N LEU A 107 -16.74 -10.40 17.26
CA LEU A 107 -16.27 -9.36 16.33
C LEU A 107 -17.42 -8.78 15.51
N ARG A 108 -18.26 -9.63 14.93
CA ARG A 108 -19.41 -9.19 14.13
C ARG A 108 -20.48 -8.44 14.92
N ALA A 109 -20.57 -8.67 16.21
CA ALA A 109 -21.54 -8.01 17.09
C ALA A 109 -21.09 -6.61 17.56
N ILE A 110 -19.87 -6.18 17.24
CA ILE A 110 -19.36 -4.85 17.61
C ILE A 110 -20.08 -3.80 16.74
N ASP A 111 -20.65 -2.79 17.37
CA ASP A 111 -21.25 -1.67 16.65
C ASP A 111 -20.22 -0.95 15.77
N GLY A 112 -20.61 -0.64 14.53
CA GLY A 112 -19.74 -0.07 13.53
C GLY A 112 -18.89 -1.06 12.75
N MET A 113 -18.97 -2.37 13.01
CA MET A 113 -18.31 -3.40 12.20
C MET A 113 -19.06 -3.57 10.87
N ILE A 114 -18.33 -3.43 9.75
CA ILE A 114 -18.87 -3.66 8.39
C ILE A 114 -18.60 -5.09 7.94
N ALA A 115 -17.34 -5.53 8.06
CA ALA A 115 -16.92 -6.85 7.63
C ALA A 115 -15.91 -7.47 8.59
N VAL A 116 -15.93 -8.79 8.68
CA VAL A 116 -14.95 -9.60 9.39
C VAL A 116 -14.57 -10.75 8.48
N THR A 117 -13.30 -10.83 8.10
CA THR A 117 -12.73 -11.92 7.32
C THR A 117 -11.75 -12.69 8.20
N LYS A 118 -11.82 -14.02 8.16
CA LYS A 118 -10.85 -14.87 8.84
C LYS A 118 -9.68 -15.14 7.91
N ASP A 119 -8.46 -14.82 8.35
CA ASP A 119 -7.23 -15.00 7.56
C ASP A 119 -6.51 -16.31 7.91
N GLY A 120 -6.99 -17.01 8.94
CA GLY A 120 -6.51 -18.33 9.33
C GLY A 120 -5.95 -18.39 10.75
N GLU A 121 -5.57 -19.62 11.15
CA GLU A 121 -4.90 -19.90 12.40
C GLU A 121 -3.39 -19.65 12.26
N LYS A 122 -2.80 -18.90 13.18
CA LYS A 122 -1.37 -18.56 13.18
C LYS A 122 -0.59 -19.36 14.22
N GLU A 123 -1.22 -19.64 15.35
CA GLU A 123 -0.72 -20.47 16.45
C GLU A 123 -1.89 -21.29 16.97
N PRO A 124 -1.69 -22.40 17.68
CA PRO A 124 -2.79 -23.20 18.21
C PRO A 124 -3.76 -22.36 19.06
N GLY A 125 -5.01 -22.24 18.62
CA GLY A 125 -6.05 -21.42 19.27
C GLY A 125 -5.99 -19.92 18.98
N VAL A 126 -5.00 -19.43 18.20
CA VAL A 126 -4.84 -18.02 17.85
C VAL A 126 -5.18 -17.80 16.38
N TYR A 127 -6.20 -17.02 16.13
CA TYR A 127 -6.68 -16.72 14.79
C TYR A 127 -6.42 -15.26 14.40
N GLU A 128 -6.07 -15.07 13.13
CA GLU A 128 -5.95 -13.74 12.54
C GLU A 128 -7.23 -13.38 11.79
N TYR A 129 -7.70 -12.16 11.98
CA TYR A 129 -8.88 -11.63 11.33
C TYR A 129 -8.57 -10.26 10.72
N THR A 130 -9.05 -10.04 9.50
CA THR A 130 -9.16 -8.70 8.91
C THR A 130 -10.56 -8.17 9.21
N ILE A 131 -10.63 -7.04 9.89
CA ILE A 131 -11.87 -6.37 10.25
C ILE A 131 -11.97 -5.02 9.54
N GLU A 132 -13.17 -4.69 9.09
CA GLU A 132 -13.48 -3.42 8.45
C GLU A 132 -14.56 -2.70 9.25
N ALA A 133 -14.30 -1.44 9.61
CA ALA A 133 -15.22 -0.59 10.37
C ALA A 133 -15.78 0.54 9.53
N LYS A 134 -16.83 1.20 10.02
CA LYS A 134 -17.38 2.41 9.41
C LYS A 134 -16.33 3.53 9.36
N PRO A 135 -16.30 4.35 8.30
CA PRO A 135 -15.29 5.39 8.08
C PRO A 135 -15.09 6.26 9.31
N ASP A 136 -15.96 6.81 9.95
CA ASP A 136 -15.78 7.79 11.04
C ASP A 136 -15.71 7.17 12.44
N MET A 137 -15.42 5.85 12.54
CA MET A 137 -15.49 5.14 13.81
C MET A 137 -14.16 4.48 14.19
N ASP A 138 -13.53 4.93 15.28
CA ASP A 138 -12.40 4.22 15.87
C ASP A 138 -12.86 2.95 16.58
N ILE A 139 -12.76 1.82 15.89
CA ILE A 139 -13.21 0.51 16.38
C ILE A 139 -12.28 -0.11 17.44
N ARG A 140 -11.07 0.41 17.64
CA ARG A 140 -10.05 -0.20 18.54
C ARG A 140 -10.53 -0.30 19.98
N ARG A 141 -11.16 0.74 20.50
CA ARG A 141 -11.70 0.75 21.89
C ARG A 141 -12.90 -0.18 22.06
N PRO A 142 -13.94 -0.17 21.19
CA PRO A 142 -15.01 -1.16 21.21
C PRO A 142 -14.51 -2.60 21.07
N LEU A 143 -13.55 -2.86 20.18
CA LEU A 143 -12.90 -4.14 19.97
C LEU A 143 -12.26 -4.64 21.27
N PHE A 144 -11.40 -3.84 21.89
CA PHE A 144 -10.77 -4.20 23.15
C PHE A 144 -11.79 -4.56 24.22
N ARG A 145 -12.82 -3.74 24.40
CA ARG A 145 -13.86 -3.99 25.40
C ARG A 145 -14.67 -5.26 25.13
N ALA A 146 -14.98 -5.55 23.87
CA ALA A 146 -15.74 -6.74 23.49
C ALA A 146 -14.93 -8.02 23.76
N MET A 147 -13.64 -8.03 23.42
CA MET A 147 -12.75 -9.16 23.65
C MET A 147 -12.47 -9.36 25.15
N ALA A 148 -12.20 -8.29 25.89
CA ALA A 148 -11.96 -8.35 27.33
C ALA A 148 -13.14 -8.91 28.13
N LYS A 149 -14.39 -8.61 27.72
CA LYS A 149 -15.59 -9.17 28.38
C LYS A 149 -15.72 -10.68 28.26
N ARG A 150 -15.06 -11.29 27.27
CA ARG A 150 -15.12 -12.72 26.98
C ARG A 150 -13.80 -13.44 27.27
N ASP A 151 -12.85 -12.71 27.86
CA ASP A 151 -11.51 -13.23 28.16
C ASP A 151 -10.79 -13.76 26.90
N PHE A 152 -10.92 -13.02 25.78
CA PHE A 152 -10.19 -13.27 24.55
C PHE A 152 -9.02 -12.32 24.42
N PRO A 153 -7.77 -12.76 24.70
CA PRO A 153 -6.59 -11.92 24.57
C PRO A 153 -6.36 -11.47 23.12
N ILE A 154 -6.14 -10.16 22.96
CA ILE A 154 -5.69 -9.61 21.68
C ILE A 154 -4.17 -9.63 21.68
N LEU A 155 -3.55 -10.44 20.81
CA LEU A 155 -2.11 -10.60 20.75
C LEU A 155 -1.44 -9.63 19.78
N ALA A 156 -2.17 -9.13 18.80
CA ALA A 156 -1.69 -8.10 17.87
C ALA A 156 -2.84 -7.29 17.28
N ILE A 157 -2.58 -6.00 17.03
CA ILE A 157 -3.42 -5.11 16.22
C ILE A 157 -2.49 -4.34 15.29
N ARG A 158 -2.78 -4.36 14.00
CA ARG A 158 -2.08 -3.54 13.01
C ARG A 158 -3.05 -3.02 11.96
N ASN A 159 -2.73 -1.93 11.29
CA ASN A 159 -3.48 -1.51 10.12
C ASN A 159 -3.35 -2.59 9.03
N ALA A 160 -4.42 -2.82 8.29
CA ALA A 160 -4.34 -3.61 7.08
C ALA A 160 -3.72 -2.71 6.00
N GLU A 161 -2.44 -2.89 5.76
CA GLU A 161 -1.75 -2.20 4.68
C GLU A 161 -1.81 -3.09 3.43
N LEU A 162 -2.28 -2.53 2.33
CA LEU A 162 -2.12 -3.19 1.04
C LEU A 162 -0.67 -3.10 0.60
N THR A 163 -0.13 -4.20 0.12
CA THR A 163 1.15 -4.19 -0.56
C THR A 163 0.99 -3.54 -1.95
N LEU A 164 2.08 -3.09 -2.56
CA LEU A 164 2.01 -2.60 -3.94
C LEU A 164 1.51 -3.68 -4.91
N GLU A 165 1.72 -4.98 -4.61
CA GLU A 165 1.15 -6.09 -5.36
C GLU A 165 -0.38 -6.08 -5.32
N ASP A 166 -0.96 -5.95 -4.12
CA ASP A 166 -2.41 -5.89 -3.95
C ASP A 166 -2.99 -4.67 -4.67
N ILE A 167 -2.32 -3.52 -4.55
CA ILE A 167 -2.66 -2.28 -5.22
C ILE A 167 -2.63 -2.46 -6.74
N PHE A 168 -1.55 -3.05 -7.27
CA PHE A 168 -1.40 -3.30 -8.70
C PHE A 168 -2.50 -4.23 -9.22
N LEU A 169 -2.80 -5.32 -8.51
CA LEU A 169 -3.87 -6.26 -8.87
C LEU A 169 -5.23 -5.56 -8.88
N GLN A 170 -5.56 -4.76 -7.87
CA GLN A 170 -6.82 -4.02 -7.82
C GLN A 170 -6.96 -3.00 -8.96
N LEU A 171 -5.87 -2.30 -9.30
CA LEU A 171 -5.88 -1.30 -10.37
C LEU A 171 -5.88 -1.91 -11.78
N THR A 172 -5.43 -3.16 -11.92
CA THR A 172 -5.35 -3.84 -13.22
C THR A 172 -6.50 -4.83 -13.47
N ASP A 173 -7.26 -5.22 -12.43
CA ASP A 173 -8.42 -6.11 -12.54
C ASP A 173 -9.60 -5.38 -13.20
N GLU A 174 -10.04 -5.87 -14.37
CA GLU A 174 -11.09 -5.25 -15.19
C GLU A 174 -12.47 -5.21 -14.53
N ASN A 175 -12.75 -6.14 -13.61
CA ASN A 175 -14.06 -6.25 -12.96
C ASN A 175 -14.29 -5.21 -11.85
N GLN A 176 -13.24 -4.69 -11.24
CA GLN A 176 -13.33 -3.67 -10.18
C GLN A 176 -13.15 -2.23 -10.70
N ASN A 177 -12.57 -2.07 -11.89
CA ASN A 177 -12.11 -0.79 -12.45
C ASN A 177 -13.25 0.17 -12.88
N ARG A 178 -14.52 -0.27 -12.93
CA ARG A 178 -15.64 0.59 -13.34
C ARG A 178 -16.16 1.52 -12.24
N THR A 179 -15.90 1.22 -10.98
CA THR A 179 -16.47 1.97 -9.84
C THR A 179 -15.42 2.80 -9.10
N SER A 180 -14.22 2.24 -8.84
CA SER A 180 -13.19 2.90 -8.00
C SER A 180 -12.34 3.95 -8.72
N VAL A 181 -11.97 3.72 -9.98
CA VAL A 181 -11.13 4.69 -10.73
C VAL A 181 -11.91 5.97 -11.07
N ARG A 182 -13.22 5.84 -11.28
CA ARG A 182 -14.08 7.00 -11.61
C ARG A 182 -14.32 7.92 -10.42
N SER A 183 -14.27 7.41 -9.19
CA SER A 183 -14.34 8.23 -7.97
C SER A 183 -13.02 8.92 -7.64
N MET A 184 -11.88 8.26 -7.87
CA MET A 184 -10.56 8.83 -7.60
C MET A 184 -10.20 9.99 -8.53
N LEU A 185 -10.60 9.91 -9.81
CA LEU A 185 -10.35 10.98 -10.79
C LEU A 185 -11.35 12.16 -10.66
N ALA A 186 -12.49 11.96 -10.00
CA ALA A 186 -13.46 13.02 -9.80
C ALA A 186 -13.09 13.99 -8.65
N GLU A 187 -12.33 13.55 -7.66
CA GLU A 187 -11.90 14.39 -6.54
C GLU A 187 -10.78 15.37 -6.91
N ASP A 188 -9.89 15.00 -7.84
CA ASP A 188 -8.80 15.89 -8.28
C ASP A 188 -9.27 16.99 -9.25
N THR A 189 -10.46 16.86 -9.86
CA THR A 189 -10.98 17.86 -10.82
C THR A 189 -11.71 19.02 -10.14
N VAL A 190 -12.10 18.88 -8.88
CA VAL A 190 -12.87 19.91 -8.16
C VAL A 190 -11.97 21.02 -7.57
N LEU A 191 -10.66 20.81 -7.46
CA LEU A 191 -9.74 21.77 -6.84
C LEU A 191 -9.11 22.79 -7.81
N THR A 192 -9.42 22.75 -9.11
CA THR A 192 -8.81 23.64 -10.11
C THR A 192 -9.74 24.69 -10.71
N GLU A 193 -11.03 24.73 -10.34
CA GLU A 193 -11.99 25.70 -10.93
C GLU A 193 -12.32 26.94 -10.07
N ASP A 194 -11.74 27.08 -8.85
CA ASP A 194 -12.11 28.19 -7.95
C ASP A 194 -10.99 29.25 -7.73
N SER A 195 -10.15 29.50 -8.75
CA SER A 195 -9.16 30.58 -8.71
C SER A 195 -9.16 31.48 -9.95
N GLY A 196 -10.33 31.87 -10.43
CA GLY A 196 -10.41 32.67 -11.66
C GLY A 196 -11.59 33.57 -11.79
N ALA A 197 -12.04 34.27 -10.71
CA ALA A 197 -12.99 35.35 -10.87
C ALA A 197 -12.94 36.29 -9.67
N ASP A 198 -12.03 37.28 -9.71
CA ASP A 198 -12.27 38.64 -9.18
C ASP A 198 -11.07 39.53 -9.49
N LEU A 199 -11.12 40.16 -10.66
CA LEU A 199 -10.39 41.37 -10.98
C LEU A 199 -11.16 42.13 -12.05
N LYS A 200 -12.15 42.94 -11.58
CA LYS A 200 -12.55 44.16 -12.25
C LYS A 200 -12.94 45.19 -11.21
#